data_24e9ee4b55d9043c86a4a4cc2a8449eb
#
_entry.id   24e9ee4b55d9043c86a4a4cc2a8449eb
#
_cell.length_a   1.000
_cell.length_b   1.000
_cell.length_c   1.000
_cell.angle_alpha   90.00
_cell.angle_beta   90.00
_cell.angle_gamma   90.00
#
_symmetry.space_group_name_H-M   'P 1'
#
loop_
_entity.id
_entity.type
_entity.pdbx_description
1 polymer ?
#
loop_
_entity_poly.entity_id
_entity_poly.type
_entity_poly.pdbx_seq_one_letter_code
_entity_poly.pdbx_strand_id
1 'polypeptide(L)'
;MKEKVLMLLACLWLGIGFSMAQAPKTVAGVVTSADDGEPIIGASVLVEGTTMGAITDVDGKFAINNIPTDAKALIVSYLGMITQRVGIQRGTITVTMKSDTKVLDEVVVTA
;
A
#
# COMPACT_ATOMS: atom_id res chain seq x y z
N MET A 1 45.63 25.64 -13.83
CA MET A 1 45.26 24.34 -14.37
C MET A 1 44.81 23.36 -13.30
N LYS A 2 45.46 23.33 -12.15
CA LYS A 2 45.02 22.43 -11.07
C LYS A 2 43.68 22.81 -10.46
N GLU A 3 43.32 24.09 -10.47
CA GLU A 3 42.08 24.58 -9.90
C GLU A 3 40.84 24.16 -10.72
N LYS A 4 40.96 24.11 -12.03
CA LYS A 4 39.84 23.68 -12.89
C LYS A 4 39.55 22.19 -12.76
N VAL A 5 40.56 21.39 -12.54
CA VAL A 5 40.41 19.93 -12.36
C VAL A 5 39.78 19.64 -10.98
N LEU A 6 40.14 20.42 -9.95
CA LEU A 6 39.54 20.26 -8.62
C LEU A 6 38.07 20.66 -8.62
N MET A 7 37.69 21.71 -9.33
CA MET A 7 36.28 22.10 -9.47
C MET A 7 35.46 21.07 -10.23
N LEU A 8 36.01 20.50 -11.28
CA LEU A 8 35.35 19.43 -12.03
C LEU A 8 35.14 18.18 -11.18
N LEU A 9 36.12 17.83 -10.37
CA LEU A 9 36.01 16.70 -9.44
C LEU A 9 34.96 16.94 -8.36
N ALA A 10 34.89 18.16 -7.82
CA ALA A 10 33.90 18.54 -6.82
C ALA A 10 32.49 18.49 -7.38
N CYS A 11 32.28 18.93 -8.63
CA CYS A 11 30.98 18.84 -9.30
C CYS A 11 30.56 17.39 -9.55
N LEU A 12 31.51 16.52 -9.85
CA LEU A 12 31.21 15.10 -10.06
C LEU A 12 30.74 14.42 -8.76
N TRP A 13 31.31 14.78 -7.64
CA TRP A 13 30.91 14.23 -6.34
C TRP A 13 29.54 14.73 -5.90
N LEU A 14 29.19 15.96 -6.23
CA LEU A 14 27.88 16.52 -5.90
C LEU A 14 26.75 15.94 -6.75
N GLY A 15 27.05 15.50 -7.96
CA GLY A 15 26.04 14.92 -8.85
C GLY A 15 25.56 13.53 -8.45
N ILE A 16 26.35 12.79 -7.69
CA ILE A 16 26.02 11.40 -7.31
C ILE A 16 24.99 11.36 -6.16
N GLY A 17 24.93 12.43 -5.33
CA GLY A 17 24.03 12.47 -4.18
C GLY A 17 22.55 12.60 -4.51
N PHE A 18 22.20 13.02 -5.72
CA PHE A 18 20.79 13.29 -6.07
C PHE A 18 20.06 12.08 -6.66
N SER A 19 20.76 11.06 -7.11
CA SER A 19 20.11 9.91 -7.76
C SER A 19 19.46 8.93 -6.78
N MET A 20 19.69 9.07 -5.49
CA MET A 20 19.11 8.18 -4.47
C MET A 20 17.77 8.66 -3.90
N ALA A 21 17.32 9.87 -4.26
CA ALA A 21 16.11 10.46 -3.70
C ALA A 21 14.80 9.92 -4.29
N GLN A 22 14.89 9.07 -5.33
CA GLN A 22 13.73 8.56 -6.05
C GLN A 22 13.56 7.04 -5.94
N ALA A 23 13.98 6.46 -4.83
CA ALA A 23 13.77 5.04 -4.60
C ALA A 23 12.27 4.73 -4.52
N PRO A 24 11.77 3.69 -5.21
CA PRO A 24 10.37 3.33 -5.14
C PRO A 24 9.98 2.94 -3.73
N LYS A 25 8.75 3.28 -3.35
CA LYS A 25 8.24 3.00 -2.02
C LYS A 25 7.72 1.57 -1.92
N THR A 26 7.93 0.97 -0.77
CA THR A 26 7.31 -0.30 -0.40
C THR A 26 6.23 -0.01 0.64
N VAL A 27 5.04 -0.53 0.40
CA VAL A 27 3.94 -0.44 1.36
C VAL A 27 3.65 -1.84 1.89
N ALA A 28 3.60 -1.96 3.19
CA ALA A 28 3.29 -3.22 3.86
C ALA A 28 2.20 -2.99 4.90
N GLY A 29 1.44 -4.03 5.18
CA GLY A 29 0.38 -3.93 6.17
C GLY A 29 -0.23 -5.27 6.51
N VAL A 30 -1.27 -5.21 7.32
CA VAL A 30 -2.02 -6.37 7.76
C VAL A 30 -3.52 -6.07 7.62
N VAL A 31 -4.28 -7.07 7.17
CA VAL A 31 -5.73 -6.96 7.02
C VAL A 31 -6.38 -7.89 8.03
N THR A 32 -7.25 -7.34 8.85
CA THR A 32 -7.96 -8.10 9.88
C THR A 32 -9.46 -7.89 9.77
N SER A 33 -10.22 -8.79 10.35
CA SER A 33 -11.68 -8.69 10.41
C SER A 33 -12.09 -7.88 11.64
N ALA A 34 -13.06 -6.97 11.47
CA ALA A 34 -13.59 -6.19 12.57
C ALA A 34 -14.42 -7.05 13.55
N ASP A 35 -14.97 -8.17 13.06
CA ASP A 35 -15.89 -8.99 13.86
C ASP A 35 -15.14 -9.79 14.94
N ASP A 36 -13.98 -10.35 14.59
CA ASP A 36 -13.25 -11.23 15.52
C ASP A 36 -11.76 -10.86 15.64
N GLY A 37 -11.30 -9.86 14.89
CA GLY A 37 -9.89 -9.45 14.90
C GLY A 37 -8.95 -10.43 14.25
N GLU A 38 -9.44 -11.47 13.59
CA GLU A 38 -8.60 -12.46 12.93
C GLU A 38 -8.05 -11.94 11.61
N PRO A 39 -6.86 -12.43 11.18
CA PRO A 39 -6.31 -12.03 9.89
C PRO A 39 -7.16 -12.54 8.74
N ILE A 40 -7.32 -11.73 7.71
CA ILE A 40 -8.04 -12.11 6.51
C ILE A 40 -7.05 -12.62 5.49
N ILE A 41 -7.19 -13.88 5.12
CA ILE A 41 -6.33 -14.56 4.14
C ILE A 41 -6.96 -14.42 2.77
N GLY A 42 -6.14 -14.03 1.78
CA GLY A 42 -6.59 -13.95 0.40
C GLY A 42 -7.31 -12.66 0.05
N ALA A 43 -7.24 -11.64 0.90
CA ALA A 43 -7.78 -10.32 0.56
C ALA A 43 -6.93 -9.66 -0.53
N SER A 44 -7.59 -8.95 -1.44
CA SER A 44 -6.94 -8.25 -2.53
C SER A 44 -6.61 -6.83 -2.11
N VAL A 45 -5.35 -6.44 -2.23
CA VAL A 45 -4.88 -5.09 -1.96
C VAL A 45 -4.35 -4.50 -3.26
N LEU A 46 -4.97 -3.43 -3.73
CA LEU A 46 -4.63 -2.82 -5.01
C LEU A 46 -4.24 -1.37 -4.79
N VAL A 47 -3.20 -0.91 -5.48
CA VAL A 47 -2.84 0.51 -5.46
C VAL A 47 -3.80 1.26 -6.37
N GLU A 48 -4.51 2.23 -5.80
CA GLU A 48 -5.51 3.03 -6.53
C GLU A 48 -4.90 3.68 -7.77
N GLY A 49 -5.59 3.56 -8.90
CA GLY A 49 -5.14 4.12 -10.16
C GLY A 49 -4.12 3.29 -10.91
N THR A 50 -3.76 2.11 -10.40
CA THR A 50 -2.81 1.20 -11.05
C THR A 50 -3.35 -0.22 -11.06
N THR A 51 -2.64 -1.11 -11.75
CA THR A 51 -2.91 -2.55 -11.70
C THR A 51 -2.00 -3.29 -10.72
N MET A 52 -1.19 -2.54 -9.96
CA MET A 52 -0.27 -3.13 -8.98
C MET A 52 -1.03 -3.52 -7.73
N GLY A 53 -0.79 -4.72 -7.25
CA GLY A 53 -1.45 -5.19 -6.05
C GLY A 53 -0.79 -6.41 -5.46
N ALA A 54 -1.35 -6.87 -4.35
CA ALA A 54 -0.90 -8.06 -3.64
C ALA A 54 -2.12 -8.75 -3.01
N ILE A 55 -1.90 -9.98 -2.57
CA ILE A 55 -2.91 -10.76 -1.88
C ILE A 55 -2.36 -11.09 -0.49
N THR A 56 -3.18 -10.97 0.54
CA THR A 56 -2.76 -11.23 1.91
C THR A 56 -2.43 -12.70 2.12
N ASP A 57 -1.43 -12.96 2.96
CA ASP A 57 -0.98 -14.30 3.30
C ASP A 57 -1.77 -14.89 4.48
N VAL A 58 -1.29 -16.01 5.01
CA VAL A 58 -1.95 -16.71 6.12
C VAL A 58 -2.01 -15.89 7.41
N ASP A 59 -1.15 -14.90 7.55
CA ASP A 59 -1.15 -13.96 8.68
C ASP A 59 -1.91 -12.67 8.37
N GLY A 60 -2.55 -12.58 7.21
CA GLY A 60 -3.24 -11.39 6.77
C GLY A 60 -2.31 -10.27 6.32
N LYS A 61 -1.04 -10.56 6.13
CA LYS A 61 -0.04 -9.57 5.78
C LYS A 61 0.08 -9.42 4.26
N PHE A 62 0.36 -8.20 3.83
CA PHE A 62 0.63 -7.90 2.43
C PHE A 62 1.84 -6.97 2.32
N ALA A 63 2.50 -7.02 1.18
CA ALA A 63 3.58 -6.10 0.85
C ALA A 63 3.54 -5.81 -0.65
N ILE A 64 3.62 -4.55 -1.01
CA ILE A 64 3.64 -4.10 -2.40
C ILE A 64 4.88 -3.27 -2.61
N ASN A 65 5.73 -3.72 -3.53
CA ASN A 65 6.98 -3.04 -3.86
C ASN A 65 6.80 -2.16 -5.10
N ASN A 66 7.70 -1.19 -5.26
CA ASN A 66 7.76 -0.33 -6.44
C ASN A 66 6.49 0.50 -6.66
N ILE A 67 5.88 0.95 -5.59
CA ILE A 67 4.70 1.81 -5.67
C ILE A 67 5.10 3.18 -6.20
N PRO A 68 4.34 3.76 -7.14
CA PRO A 68 4.59 5.12 -7.62
C PRO A 68 4.57 6.12 -6.48
N THR A 69 5.43 7.14 -6.57
CA THR A 69 5.53 8.17 -5.53
C THR A 69 4.28 9.03 -5.41
N ASP A 70 3.46 9.07 -6.46
CA ASP A 70 2.20 9.80 -6.50
C ASP A 70 0.99 8.96 -6.06
N ALA A 71 1.19 7.70 -5.71
CA ALA A 71 0.13 6.84 -5.21
C ALA A 71 -0.37 7.36 -3.86
N LYS A 72 -1.70 7.44 -3.71
CA LYS A 72 -2.33 8.07 -2.55
C LYS A 72 -3.05 7.08 -1.65
N ALA A 73 -3.58 5.99 -2.21
CA ALA A 73 -4.42 5.08 -1.46
C ALA A 73 -4.31 3.65 -1.96
N LEU A 74 -4.72 2.74 -1.09
CA LEU A 74 -4.89 1.33 -1.40
C LEU A 74 -6.37 0.99 -1.38
N ILE A 75 -6.79 0.13 -2.28
CA ILE A 75 -8.14 -0.43 -2.32
C ILE A 75 -8.05 -1.88 -1.81
N VAL A 76 -8.67 -2.15 -0.70
CA VAL A 76 -8.67 -3.48 -0.08
C VAL A 76 -10.05 -4.09 -0.24
N SER A 77 -10.11 -5.27 -0.82
CA SER A 77 -11.38 -5.96 -1.07
C SER A 77 -11.27 -7.43 -0.73
N TYR A 78 -12.39 -8.00 -0.29
CA TYR A 78 -12.50 -9.42 0.02
C TYR A 78 -13.95 -9.85 -0.16
N LEU A 79 -14.14 -11.10 -0.52
CA LEU A 79 -15.47 -11.65 -0.76
C LEU A 79 -16.31 -11.60 0.54
N GLY A 80 -17.51 -11.03 0.47
CA GLY A 80 -18.38 -10.90 1.63
C GLY A 80 -18.02 -9.77 2.58
N MET A 81 -17.04 -8.95 2.22
CA MET A 81 -16.60 -7.80 3.02
C MET A 81 -16.77 -6.49 2.25
N ILE A 82 -16.90 -5.41 2.98
CA ILE A 82 -17.03 -4.07 2.39
C ILE A 82 -15.65 -3.62 1.91
N THR A 83 -15.57 -3.21 0.65
CA THR A 83 -14.34 -2.68 0.06
C THR A 83 -13.92 -1.41 0.79
N GLN A 84 -12.64 -1.34 1.16
CA GLN A 84 -12.07 -0.23 1.90
C GLN A 84 -11.04 0.52 1.07
N ARG A 85 -11.07 1.84 1.17
CA ARG A 85 -10.04 2.70 0.62
C ARG A 85 -9.20 3.25 1.76
N VAL A 86 -7.91 2.92 1.76
CA VAL A 86 -7.00 3.26 2.85
C VAL A 86 -5.88 4.14 2.32
N GLY A 87 -5.65 5.28 2.98
CA GLY A 87 -4.54 6.17 2.62
C GLY A 87 -3.19 5.50 2.85
N ILE A 88 -2.27 5.74 1.93
CA ILE A 88 -0.91 5.21 2.06
C ILE A 88 -0.16 6.02 3.11
N GLN A 89 0.36 5.33 4.11
CA GLN A 89 1.10 5.93 5.22
C GLN A 89 2.48 5.29 5.32
N ARG A 90 3.36 5.96 6.04
CA ARG A 90 4.66 5.40 6.38
C ARG A 90 4.49 4.31 7.44
N GLY A 91 5.29 3.25 7.32
CA GLY A 91 5.24 2.13 8.24
C GLY A 91 4.16 1.13 7.88
N THR A 92 3.79 0.29 8.82
CA THR A 92 2.82 -0.78 8.61
C THR A 92 1.40 -0.23 8.66
N ILE A 93 0.61 -0.53 7.63
CA ILE A 93 -0.78 -0.13 7.54
C ILE A 93 -1.66 -1.24 8.12
N THR A 94 -2.53 -0.89 9.05
CA THR A 94 -3.51 -1.83 9.59
C THR A 94 -4.86 -1.54 8.95
N VAL A 95 -5.42 -2.55 8.27
CA VAL A 95 -6.74 -2.45 7.63
C VAL A 95 -7.70 -3.34 8.38
N THR A 96 -8.81 -2.76 8.83
CA THR A 96 -9.88 -3.50 9.49
C THR A 96 -11.07 -3.56 8.54
N MET A 97 -11.43 -4.76 8.10
CA MET A 97 -12.54 -4.95 7.18
C MET A 97 -13.81 -5.33 7.92
N LYS A 98 -14.91 -4.76 7.47
CA LYS A 98 -16.24 -5.05 8.02
C LYS A 98 -16.99 -5.98 7.10
N SER A 99 -17.77 -6.86 7.69
CA SER A 99 -18.62 -7.77 6.96
C SER A 99 -19.79 -7.03 6.29
N ASP A 100 -20.15 -7.47 5.10
CA ASP A 100 -21.24 -6.89 4.31
C ASP A 100 -22.61 -7.52 4.65
N THR A 101 -22.73 -8.12 5.81
CA THR A 101 -23.97 -8.79 6.22
C THR A 101 -25.14 -7.84 6.47
N LYS A 102 -24.87 -6.58 6.77
CA LYS A 102 -25.93 -5.58 7.00
C LYS A 102 -26.76 -5.31 5.74
N VAL A 103 -26.16 -5.36 4.58
CA VAL A 103 -26.87 -5.15 3.31
C VAL A 103 -27.82 -6.31 3.04
N LEU A 104 -27.41 -7.52 3.35
CA LEU A 104 -28.26 -8.70 3.20
C LEU A 104 -29.44 -8.68 4.17
N ASP A 105 -29.24 -8.23 5.39
CA ASP A 105 -30.31 -8.11 6.38
C ASP A 105 -31.36 -7.08 5.96
N GLU A 106 -30.96 -5.98 5.37
CA GLU A 106 -31.90 -4.97 4.84
C GLU A 106 -32.76 -5.54 3.72
N VAL A 107 -32.17 -6.32 2.84
CA VAL A 107 -32.92 -6.95 1.74
C VAL A 107 -33.94 -7.94 2.28
N VAL A 108 -33.60 -8.69 3.30
CA VAL A 108 -34.53 -9.66 3.93
C VAL A 108 -35.70 -8.96 4.63
N VAL A 109 -35.42 -7.85 5.30
CA VAL A 109 -36.45 -7.11 6.00
C VAL A 109 -37.47 -6.49 5.05
N THR A 110 -37.04 -6.07 3.87
CA THR A 110 -37.98 -5.50 2.89
C THR A 110 -38.77 -6.54 2.11
N ALA A 111 -38.38 -7.76 2.20
CA ALA A 111 -39.14 -8.85 1.56
C ALA A 111 -40.24 -9.37 2.48
#